data_d9e2a7a17348ab2174f286c41f88af22
#
_entry.id   d9e2a7a17348ab2174f286c41f88af22
#
_cell.length_a   1.000
_cell.length_b   1.000
_cell.length_c   1.000
_cell.angle_alpha   90.00
_cell.angle_beta   90.00
_cell.angle_gamma   90.00
#
_symmetry.space_group_name_H-M   'P 1'
#
loop_
_entity.id
_entity.type
_entity.pdbx_description
1 polymer ?
#
loop_
_entity_poly.entity_id
_entity_poly.type
_entity_poly.pdbx_seq_one_letter_code
_entity_poly.pdbx_strand_id
1 'polypeptide(L)'
;MIFILFIFFLSACSRAYDYTCENTSINPVFINFMPSDLDTLILRKFTANTNFTDQLDTAIIVFGISGYYTTSHDTTLVRLNSEKISIGYGFDYELYIPAQNRIVKISEITSETRTETCHPVAKVACACYNRFFSLKKDSQILVFGNTDNYYINIDK
;
A
#
# COMPACT_ATOMS: atom_id res chain seq x y z
N MET A 1 35.17 -39.82 -44.63
CA MET A 1 35.20 -38.43 -44.20
C MET A 1 33.87 -38.18 -43.54
N ILE A 2 33.87 -38.24 -42.20
CA ILE A 2 32.63 -38.14 -41.39
C ILE A 2 32.55 -36.70 -40.90
N PHE A 3 31.52 -36.00 -41.35
CA PHE A 3 31.22 -34.64 -40.90
C PHE A 3 30.42 -34.73 -39.58
N ILE A 4 31.04 -34.44 -38.45
CA ILE A 4 30.37 -34.33 -37.15
C ILE A 4 29.76 -32.93 -37.08
N LEU A 5 28.43 -32.88 -37.19
CA LEU A 5 27.64 -31.65 -37.01
C LEU A 5 27.53 -31.38 -35.51
N PHE A 6 28.32 -30.42 -35.01
CA PHE A 6 28.24 -29.95 -33.61
C PHE A 6 27.04 -29.01 -33.51
N ILE A 7 25.90 -29.54 -33.05
CA ILE A 7 24.73 -28.73 -32.70
C ILE A 7 24.99 -28.09 -31.34
N PHE A 8 25.42 -26.84 -31.35
CA PHE A 8 25.43 -26.01 -30.13
C PHE A 8 23.99 -25.74 -29.69
N PHE A 9 23.49 -26.49 -28.72
CA PHE A 9 22.32 -26.08 -27.94
C PHE A 9 22.69 -24.84 -27.12
N LEU A 10 22.39 -23.68 -27.65
CA LEU A 10 22.31 -22.44 -26.85
C LEU A 10 21.09 -22.57 -25.95
N SER A 11 21.26 -23.18 -24.77
CA SER A 11 20.31 -23.06 -23.69
C SER A 11 20.30 -21.59 -23.30
N ALA A 12 19.35 -20.86 -23.89
CA ALA A 12 19.00 -19.55 -23.42
C ALA A 12 18.46 -19.70 -21.98
N CYS A 13 19.34 -19.49 -21.01
CA CYS A 13 18.97 -19.42 -19.60
C CYS A 13 18.12 -18.18 -19.44
N SER A 14 16.79 -18.30 -19.56
CA SER A 14 15.86 -17.27 -19.17
C SER A 14 15.93 -17.17 -17.64
N ARG A 15 16.74 -16.24 -17.12
CA ARG A 15 16.67 -15.90 -15.71
C ARG A 15 15.27 -15.32 -15.48
N ALA A 16 14.43 -16.08 -14.81
CA ALA A 16 13.24 -15.53 -14.17
C ALA A 16 13.76 -14.58 -13.07
N TYR A 17 13.58 -13.29 -13.27
CA TYR A 17 13.80 -12.32 -12.20
C TYR A 17 12.56 -12.33 -11.33
N ASP A 18 12.68 -12.78 -10.08
CA ASP A 18 11.65 -12.57 -9.08
C ASP A 18 11.64 -11.08 -8.73
N TYR A 19 10.70 -10.37 -9.34
CA TYR A 19 10.46 -8.97 -8.98
C TYR A 19 9.55 -8.92 -7.75
N THR A 20 10.06 -8.37 -6.67
CA THR A 20 9.21 -7.94 -5.57
C THR A 20 8.51 -6.65 -6.00
N CYS A 21 7.19 -6.71 -6.13
CA CYS A 21 6.41 -5.52 -6.48
C CYS A 21 6.49 -4.49 -5.35
N GLU A 22 6.74 -3.23 -5.69
CA GLU A 22 6.72 -2.16 -4.71
C GLU A 22 5.33 -2.10 -4.04
N ASN A 23 5.33 -2.10 -2.71
CA ASN A 23 4.12 -1.97 -1.94
C ASN A 23 3.67 -0.52 -1.98
N THR A 24 2.73 -0.22 -2.86
CA THR A 24 2.02 1.06 -2.84
C THR A 24 1.20 1.13 -1.55
N SER A 25 1.28 2.23 -0.82
CA SER A 25 0.53 2.45 0.40
C SER A 25 -0.66 3.37 0.16
N ILE A 26 -1.76 3.09 0.87
CA ILE A 26 -2.91 3.98 0.94
C ILE A 26 -2.67 4.95 2.10
N ASN A 27 -2.78 6.25 1.83
CA ASN A 27 -2.46 7.29 2.80
C ASN A 27 -3.72 7.98 3.33
N PRO A 28 -3.90 8.07 4.67
CA PRO A 28 -5.00 8.82 5.25
C PRO A 28 -4.79 10.33 5.12
N VAL A 29 -5.87 11.03 4.79
CA VAL A 29 -5.96 12.49 4.70
C VAL A 29 -7.01 12.96 5.70
N PHE A 30 -6.59 13.66 6.72
CA PHE A 30 -7.46 14.19 7.78
C PHE A 30 -7.94 15.58 7.40
N ILE A 31 -9.26 15.79 7.42
CA ILE A 31 -9.91 17.05 7.04
C ILE A 31 -10.56 17.66 8.28
N ASN A 32 -10.28 18.95 8.53
CA ASN A 32 -10.77 19.72 9.68
C ASN A 32 -10.25 19.21 11.05
N PHE A 33 -9.17 18.44 11.08
CA PHE A 33 -8.47 18.09 12.32
C PHE A 33 -7.44 19.14 12.69
N MET A 34 -7.36 19.48 13.96
CA MET A 34 -6.25 20.27 14.49
C MET A 34 -5.01 19.37 14.65
N PRO A 35 -3.80 19.92 14.59
CA PRO A 35 -2.57 19.13 14.83
C PRO A 35 -2.62 18.36 16.16
N SER A 36 -3.17 18.95 17.22
CA SER A 36 -3.33 18.30 18.53
C SER A 36 -4.28 17.10 18.52
N ASP A 37 -5.20 17.03 17.57
CA ASP A 37 -6.07 15.85 17.40
C ASP A 37 -5.28 14.65 16.84
N LEU A 38 -4.16 14.92 16.17
CA LEU A 38 -3.35 13.96 15.44
C LEU A 38 -1.97 13.73 16.08
N ASP A 39 -1.74 14.21 17.30
CA ASP A 39 -0.47 14.06 18.02
C ASP A 39 0.01 12.61 18.04
N THR A 40 -0.93 11.68 18.14
CA THR A 40 -0.66 10.25 18.08
C THR A 40 -1.74 9.56 17.29
N LEU A 41 -1.34 8.72 16.34
CA LEU A 41 -2.20 7.79 15.63
C LEU A 41 -1.71 6.37 15.89
N ILE A 42 -2.64 5.43 16.02
CA ILE A 42 -2.32 4.02 16.21
C ILE A 42 -2.92 3.23 15.06
N LEU A 43 -2.05 2.66 14.22
CA LEU A 43 -2.45 1.78 13.12
C LEU A 43 -2.31 0.34 13.59
N ARG A 44 -3.42 -0.40 13.63
CA ARG A 44 -3.45 -1.83 13.90
C ARG A 44 -3.72 -2.58 12.60
N LYS A 45 -2.99 -3.66 12.40
CA LYS A 45 -3.10 -4.56 11.23
C LYS A 45 -3.71 -5.88 11.65
N PHE A 46 -4.64 -6.39 10.87
CA PHE A 46 -5.36 -7.63 11.13
C PHE A 46 -5.31 -8.56 9.92
N THR A 47 -5.48 -9.85 10.17
CA THR A 47 -5.76 -10.81 9.09
C THR A 47 -7.06 -10.42 8.39
N ALA A 48 -7.04 -10.39 7.06
CA ALA A 48 -8.21 -10.01 6.26
C ALA A 48 -9.40 -10.95 6.53
N ASN A 49 -10.61 -10.39 6.51
CA ASN A 49 -11.88 -11.12 6.70
C ASN A 49 -12.06 -11.78 8.07
N THR A 50 -11.33 -11.36 9.09
CA THR A 50 -11.48 -11.86 10.47
C THR A 50 -12.37 -10.97 11.33
N ASN A 51 -13.02 -9.98 10.74
CA ASN A 51 -13.80 -8.97 11.46
C ASN A 51 -13.01 -8.28 12.58
N PHE A 52 -11.73 -7.99 12.33
CA PHE A 52 -10.79 -7.32 13.25
C PHE A 52 -10.54 -8.07 14.57
N THR A 53 -10.62 -9.41 14.56
CA THR A 53 -10.36 -10.23 15.75
C THR A 53 -8.96 -10.81 15.81
N ASP A 54 -8.29 -10.97 14.66
CA ASP A 54 -6.95 -11.55 14.56
C ASP A 54 -5.91 -10.45 14.25
N GLN A 55 -5.43 -9.80 15.30
CA GLN A 55 -4.45 -8.72 15.21
C GLN A 55 -3.05 -9.25 14.96
N LEU A 56 -2.40 -8.76 13.92
CA LEU A 56 -1.05 -9.14 13.49
C LEU A 56 0.02 -8.19 14.00
N ASP A 57 -0.27 -6.86 13.93
CA ASP A 57 0.73 -5.84 14.24
C ASP A 57 0.09 -4.54 14.73
N THR A 58 0.89 -3.68 15.34
CA THR A 58 0.52 -2.32 15.76
C THR A 58 1.66 -1.36 15.55
N ALA A 59 1.39 -0.25 14.88
CA ALA A 59 2.32 0.85 14.71
C ALA A 59 1.80 2.12 15.38
N ILE A 60 2.66 2.84 16.08
CA ILE A 60 2.37 4.15 16.69
C ILE A 60 3.06 5.22 15.85
N ILE A 61 2.27 6.18 15.38
CA ILE A 61 2.71 7.29 14.54
C ILE A 61 2.57 8.57 15.35
N VAL A 62 3.68 9.25 15.63
CA VAL A 62 3.71 10.45 16.48
C VAL A 62 3.95 11.68 15.60
N PHE A 63 3.11 12.69 15.75
CA PHE A 63 3.23 13.98 15.04
C PHE A 63 4.56 14.67 15.34
N GLY A 64 5.21 15.21 14.31
CA GLY A 64 6.45 15.96 14.44
C GLY A 64 7.71 15.13 14.66
N ILE A 65 7.61 13.83 14.98
CA ILE A 65 8.78 12.96 15.21
C ILE A 65 9.07 12.08 13.99
N SER A 66 8.03 11.58 13.35
CA SER A 66 8.16 10.57 12.29
C SER A 66 8.32 11.14 10.87
N GLY A 67 8.18 12.45 10.66
CA GLY A 67 8.29 13.08 9.34
C GLY A 67 7.18 12.70 8.33
N TYR A 68 6.16 11.97 8.78
CA TYR A 68 5.09 11.43 7.92
C TYR A 68 3.94 12.40 7.66
N TYR A 69 3.98 13.60 8.23
CA TYR A 69 2.88 14.56 8.17
C TYR A 69 3.17 15.70 7.21
N THR A 70 2.19 16.05 6.39
CA THR A 70 2.18 17.28 5.58
C THR A 70 0.85 17.97 5.80
N THR A 71 0.87 19.18 6.36
CA THR A 71 -0.34 19.96 6.67
C THR A 71 -0.47 21.13 5.71
N SER A 72 -1.67 21.35 5.18
CA SER A 72 -2.03 22.50 4.35
C SER A 72 -3.45 22.92 4.68
N HIS A 73 -3.63 24.13 5.19
CA HIS A 73 -4.93 24.66 5.65
C HIS A 73 -5.62 23.65 6.61
N ASP A 74 -6.84 23.21 6.26
CA ASP A 74 -7.65 22.31 7.06
C ASP A 74 -7.38 20.82 6.78
N THR A 75 -6.33 20.52 6.03
CA THR A 75 -6.02 19.16 5.58
C THR A 75 -4.65 18.72 6.06
N THR A 76 -4.58 17.56 6.68
CA THR A 76 -3.32 16.91 7.08
C THR A 76 -3.18 15.57 6.38
N LEU A 77 -2.18 15.44 5.51
CA LEU A 77 -1.80 14.18 4.87
C LEU A 77 -0.81 13.43 5.76
N VAL A 78 -1.10 12.18 6.06
CA VAL A 78 -0.17 11.27 6.73
C VAL A 78 0.35 10.27 5.72
N ARG A 79 1.65 10.30 5.44
CA ARG A 79 2.30 9.38 4.50
C ARG A 79 2.73 8.11 5.23
N LEU A 80 2.19 6.98 4.80
CA LEU A 80 2.49 5.66 5.34
C LEU A 80 3.31 4.89 4.28
N ASN A 81 4.63 5.07 4.29
CA ASN A 81 5.51 4.56 3.23
C ASN A 81 6.65 3.69 3.73
N SER A 82 6.54 3.14 4.92
CA SER A 82 7.54 2.18 5.42
C SER A 82 6.98 0.76 5.44
N GLU A 83 7.85 -0.25 5.39
CA GLU A 83 7.46 -1.66 5.47
C GLU A 83 6.64 -1.99 6.74
N LYS A 84 6.89 -1.26 7.83
CA LYS A 84 6.20 -1.44 9.11
C LYS A 84 4.90 -0.63 9.23
N ILE A 85 4.79 0.47 8.48
CA ILE A 85 3.68 1.41 8.56
C ILE A 85 3.14 1.63 7.16
N SER A 86 2.27 0.76 6.71
CA SER A 86 1.61 0.88 5.40
C SER A 86 0.21 0.27 5.45
N ILE A 87 -0.73 0.89 4.75
CA ILE A 87 -2.05 0.31 4.50
C ILE A 87 -2.01 -0.26 3.08
N GLY A 88 -2.16 -1.56 2.96
CA GLY A 88 -2.04 -2.27 1.70
C GLY A 88 -2.98 -3.47 1.57
N TYR A 89 -2.91 -4.12 0.43
CA TYR A 89 -3.71 -5.28 0.08
C TYR A 89 -3.44 -6.50 0.99
N GLY A 90 -4.46 -7.33 1.18
CA GLY A 90 -4.37 -8.62 1.88
C GLY A 90 -4.57 -8.55 3.39
N PHE A 91 -4.86 -7.37 3.94
CA PHE A 91 -5.07 -7.16 5.37
C PHE A 91 -6.24 -6.21 5.62
N ASP A 92 -6.76 -6.26 6.84
CA ASP A 92 -7.67 -5.27 7.38
C ASP A 92 -6.94 -4.36 8.37
N TYR A 93 -7.39 -3.12 8.55
CA TYR A 93 -6.72 -2.14 9.40
C TYR A 93 -7.71 -1.36 10.25
N GLU A 94 -7.30 -1.04 11.48
CA GLU A 94 -7.92 -0.03 12.32
C GLU A 94 -6.96 1.14 12.51
N LEU A 95 -7.40 2.33 12.14
CA LEU A 95 -6.69 3.58 12.45
C LEU A 95 -7.39 4.23 13.65
N TYR A 96 -6.77 4.16 14.81
CA TYR A 96 -7.29 4.76 16.04
C TYR A 96 -6.67 6.14 16.25
N ILE A 97 -7.54 7.11 16.54
CA ILE A 97 -7.22 8.51 16.82
C ILE A 97 -7.51 8.74 18.31
N PRO A 98 -6.52 8.62 19.22
CA PRO A 98 -6.75 8.65 20.66
C PRO A 98 -7.39 9.95 21.14
N ALA A 99 -6.96 11.11 20.66
CA ALA A 99 -7.48 12.42 21.06
C ALA A 99 -8.98 12.59 20.77
N GLN A 100 -9.51 11.84 19.79
CA GLN A 100 -10.92 11.86 19.41
C GLN A 100 -11.69 10.60 19.88
N ASN A 101 -11.00 9.67 20.53
CA ASN A 101 -11.53 8.33 20.85
C ASN A 101 -12.24 7.68 19.66
N ARG A 102 -11.68 7.83 18.46
CA ARG A 102 -12.27 7.40 17.19
C ARG A 102 -11.45 6.30 16.54
N ILE A 103 -12.14 5.31 16.01
CA ILE A 103 -11.57 4.24 15.20
C ILE A 103 -12.14 4.36 13.80
N VAL A 104 -11.27 4.32 12.79
CA VAL A 104 -11.61 4.20 11.37
C VAL A 104 -11.21 2.81 10.93
N LYS A 105 -12.16 2.03 10.43
CA LYS A 105 -11.95 0.66 9.94
C LYS A 105 -11.75 0.67 8.44
N ILE A 106 -10.71 -0.04 7.98
CA ILE A 106 -10.34 -0.15 6.56
C ILE A 106 -10.22 -1.63 6.24
N SER A 107 -11.05 -2.10 5.33
CA SER A 107 -11.13 -3.52 4.97
C SER A 107 -11.47 -3.71 3.49
N GLU A 108 -11.57 -4.94 3.04
CA GLU A 108 -11.97 -5.31 1.68
C GLU A 108 -11.15 -4.56 0.61
N ILE A 109 -9.83 -4.40 0.85
CA ILE A 109 -8.92 -3.72 -0.08
C ILE A 109 -8.73 -4.62 -1.30
N THR A 110 -9.12 -4.12 -2.47
CA THR A 110 -8.92 -4.82 -3.75
C THR A 110 -7.80 -4.18 -4.55
N SER A 111 -6.96 -5.02 -5.14
CA SER A 111 -5.84 -4.55 -5.95
C SER A 111 -5.56 -5.50 -7.11
N GLU A 112 -4.88 -4.99 -8.13
CA GLU A 112 -4.22 -5.80 -9.16
C GLU A 112 -2.73 -5.50 -9.19
N THR A 113 -1.93 -6.49 -9.52
CA THR A 113 -0.51 -6.30 -9.79
C THR A 113 -0.33 -5.89 -11.25
N ARG A 114 0.37 -4.77 -11.49
CA ARG A 114 0.79 -4.33 -12.82
C ARG A 114 2.27 -4.47 -12.98
N THR A 115 2.67 -4.96 -14.14
CA THR A 115 4.07 -5.10 -14.53
C THR A 115 4.34 -4.20 -15.72
N GLU A 116 5.32 -3.31 -15.60
CA GLU A 116 5.79 -2.51 -16.72
C GLU A 116 6.91 -3.25 -17.47
N THR A 117 6.87 -3.17 -18.80
CA THR A 117 7.89 -3.78 -19.64
C THR A 117 8.90 -2.74 -20.11
N CYS A 118 10.12 -2.76 -19.59
CA CYS A 118 11.17 -1.81 -19.94
C CYS A 118 11.80 -2.07 -21.31
N HIS A 119 11.76 -3.28 -21.78
CA HIS A 119 12.35 -3.66 -23.06
C HIS A 119 11.32 -4.37 -23.93
N PRO A 120 10.67 -3.66 -24.87
CA PRO A 120 9.56 -4.22 -25.65
C PRO A 120 10.02 -5.43 -26.52
N VAL A 121 11.27 -5.48 -26.94
CA VAL A 121 11.83 -6.58 -27.77
C VAL A 121 12.16 -7.79 -26.90
N ALA A 122 12.73 -7.59 -25.71
CA ALA A 122 13.14 -8.66 -24.80
C ALA A 122 12.05 -9.08 -23.82
N LYS A 123 10.92 -8.35 -23.77
CA LYS A 123 9.83 -8.52 -22.77
C LYS A 123 10.34 -8.60 -21.32
N VAL A 124 11.38 -7.82 -21.01
CA VAL A 124 11.94 -7.76 -19.66
C VAL A 124 11.07 -6.84 -18.82
N ALA A 125 10.48 -7.38 -17.78
CA ALA A 125 9.79 -6.59 -16.78
C ALA A 125 10.78 -5.74 -15.97
N CYS A 126 10.50 -4.48 -15.73
CA CYS A 126 11.40 -3.57 -15.04
C CYS A 126 10.83 -3.00 -13.74
N ALA A 127 9.53 -2.97 -13.62
CA ALA A 127 8.84 -2.57 -12.40
C ALA A 127 7.54 -3.33 -12.27
N CYS A 128 7.15 -3.61 -11.05
CA CYS A 128 5.80 -4.01 -10.75
C CYS A 128 5.28 -3.23 -9.55
N TYR A 129 4.01 -2.93 -9.55
CA TYR A 129 3.35 -2.21 -8.47
C TYR A 129 1.91 -2.69 -8.30
N ASN A 130 1.40 -2.53 -7.10
CA ASN A 130 0.01 -2.84 -6.81
C ASN A 130 -0.85 -1.60 -7.06
N ARG A 131 -1.85 -1.75 -7.91
CA ARG A 131 -2.86 -0.74 -8.15
C ARG A 131 -4.10 -1.07 -7.34
N PHE A 132 -4.53 -0.14 -6.47
CA PHE A 132 -5.75 -0.31 -5.70
C PHE A 132 -6.97 0.12 -6.52
N PHE A 133 -8.04 -0.66 -6.43
CA PHE A 133 -9.32 -0.35 -7.07
C PHE A 133 -10.34 0.19 -6.08
N SER A 134 -10.48 -0.48 -4.95
CA SER A 134 -11.45 -0.11 -3.94
C SER A 134 -11.04 -0.60 -2.56
N LEU A 135 -11.67 -0.02 -1.57
CA LEU A 135 -11.64 -0.48 -0.19
C LEU A 135 -12.96 -0.13 0.49
N LYS A 136 -13.19 -0.69 1.66
CA LYS A 136 -14.27 -0.30 2.55
C LYS A 136 -13.69 0.47 3.73
N LYS A 137 -14.12 1.73 3.88
CA LYS A 137 -13.85 2.59 5.04
C LYS A 137 -15.10 2.61 5.92
N ASP A 138 -15.00 2.07 7.12
CA ASP A 138 -16.14 1.84 8.01
C ASP A 138 -17.21 1.00 7.29
N SER A 139 -18.30 1.59 6.85
CA SER A 139 -19.37 0.91 6.09
C SER A 139 -19.48 1.41 4.65
N GLN A 140 -18.59 2.29 4.21
CA GLN A 140 -18.64 2.91 2.88
C GLN A 140 -17.59 2.31 1.94
N ILE A 141 -18.00 1.96 0.72
CA ILE A 141 -17.08 1.53 -0.32
C ILE A 141 -16.51 2.78 -1.01
N LEU A 142 -15.19 2.88 -1.01
CA LEU A 142 -14.44 3.89 -1.76
C LEU A 142 -13.83 3.24 -2.99
N VAL A 143 -14.00 3.88 -4.15
CA VAL A 143 -13.42 3.41 -5.42
C VAL A 143 -12.34 4.39 -5.83
N PHE A 144 -11.15 3.87 -6.10
CA PHE A 144 -10.03 4.66 -6.61
C PHE A 144 -10.11 4.75 -8.13
N GLY A 145 -9.84 5.94 -8.65
CA GLY A 145 -9.68 6.15 -10.08
C GLY A 145 -8.34 5.64 -10.62
N ASN A 146 -8.03 6.02 -11.87
CA ASN A 146 -6.73 5.78 -12.48
C ASN A 146 -5.70 6.77 -11.90
N THR A 147 -5.16 6.47 -10.72
CA THR A 147 -4.20 7.33 -10.02
C THR A 147 -3.06 6.50 -9.43
N ASP A 148 -1.90 7.10 -9.32
CA ASP A 148 -0.73 6.51 -8.64
C ASP A 148 -0.68 6.87 -7.15
N ASN A 149 -1.60 7.73 -6.69
CA ASN A 149 -1.69 8.16 -5.31
C ASN A 149 -3.04 7.78 -4.72
N TYR A 150 -3.02 6.99 -3.66
CA TYR A 150 -4.22 6.48 -3.00
C TYR A 150 -4.40 7.18 -1.66
N TYR A 151 -5.51 7.89 -1.54
CA TYR A 151 -5.85 8.68 -0.35
C TYR A 151 -7.22 8.27 0.20
N ILE A 152 -7.31 8.24 1.53
CA ILE A 152 -8.58 8.04 2.26
C ILE A 152 -8.87 9.30 3.05
N ASN A 153 -9.93 10.01 2.69
CA ASN A 153 -10.39 11.17 3.44
C ASN A 153 -11.07 10.74 4.74
N ILE A 154 -10.64 11.35 5.84
CA ILE A 154 -11.18 11.17 7.18
C ILE A 154 -11.60 12.55 7.67
N ASP A 155 -12.90 12.81 7.66
CA ASP A 155 -13.47 14.05 8.15
C ASP A 155 -13.61 13.99 9.69
N LYS A 156 -13.46 15.14 10.37
CA LYS A 156 -13.59 15.24 11.82
C LYS A 156 -15.03 15.01 12.28
#